data_dbaf9292b72bb28459a2ddab40d29a29
#
_entry.id   dbaf9292b72bb28459a2ddab40d29a29
#
_cell.length_a   1.000
_cell.length_b   1.000
_cell.length_c   1.000
_cell.angle_alpha   90.00
_cell.angle_beta   90.00
_cell.angle_gamma   90.00
#
_symmetry.space_group_name_H-M   'P 1'
#
loop_
_entity.id
_entity.type
_entity.pdbx_description
1 polymer ?
#
loop_
_entity_poly.entity_id
_entity_poly.type
_entity_poly.pdbx_seq_one_letter_code
_entity_poly.pdbx_strand_id
1 'polypeptide(L)'
;MNTLFDKIWDAHIVQQVEDGPTQLYIDRLYCHEVTSPQAFEGLRERGIRCLRPDHIYCMPDHNTPTHDQDKPIEDPVSRAQVDTLARNAKEFGLTHFGMMDPRNGIIHVVGPERGLTLPGMTIVCGDSHTSTHGAMGAVAFGIGTSEVEMVLASQCILQTRPKTMRITVDGRLGKGVTAKDLALYMMSRMTTSGATGYFVEYAGEAVRSLTMEGRLTLCNLSIEMGARGGMVAPDDVTFEYIKGREYAPKGDDWERAVAYWRTLRSDDDAQFDKEVRFDAADIEPMITYGTNPGMGMGITQSVPTTEGMGEAAQASFLKSLDYMGFRPGEQLLGKLIDYVFLGACTNGRIEDFRAFASIARGRKKADGVVAWLVPGSWMVDKQIREEGLDKVLAEAGFEIRQPGCSACLAMNDDKVPAGKYSVSTSNRNFEGRQGPGSRTLLASPLTAAAAAVTGVITDPRTLL
;
A
#
# COMPACT_ATOMS: atom_id res chain seq x y z
N MET A 1 -8.76 -8.82 -28.78
CA MET A 1 -8.50 -9.68 -27.64
C MET A 1 -8.19 -8.87 -26.42
N ASN A 2 -8.64 -9.31 -25.25
CA ASN A 2 -8.84 -8.44 -24.10
C ASN A 2 -7.73 -8.59 -23.06
N THR A 3 -7.28 -7.47 -22.50
CA THR A 3 -6.45 -7.49 -21.29
C THR A 3 -7.29 -7.92 -20.09
N LEU A 4 -6.66 -8.30 -18.98
CA LEU A 4 -7.37 -8.55 -17.72
C LEU A 4 -8.21 -7.32 -17.30
N PHE A 5 -7.65 -6.13 -17.46
CA PHE A 5 -8.37 -4.88 -17.19
C PHE A 5 -9.63 -4.76 -18.05
N ASP A 6 -9.53 -5.01 -19.36
CA ASP A 6 -10.70 -4.94 -20.28
C ASP A 6 -11.81 -5.90 -19.85
N LYS A 7 -11.45 -7.15 -19.53
CA LYS A 7 -12.44 -8.17 -19.14
C LYS A 7 -13.24 -7.75 -17.91
N ILE A 8 -12.57 -7.13 -16.92
CA ILE A 8 -13.25 -6.68 -15.69
C ILE A 8 -14.02 -5.39 -15.96
N TRP A 9 -13.39 -4.41 -16.60
CA TRP A 9 -14.01 -3.12 -16.89
C TRP A 9 -15.28 -3.29 -17.72
N ASP A 10 -15.20 -4.04 -18.82
CA ASP A 10 -16.32 -4.22 -19.74
C ASP A 10 -17.50 -4.96 -19.09
N ALA A 11 -17.22 -5.91 -18.17
CA ALA A 11 -18.24 -6.61 -17.41
C ALA A 11 -19.01 -5.71 -16.42
N HIS A 12 -18.46 -4.53 -16.08
CA HIS A 12 -19.04 -3.58 -15.12
C HIS A 12 -19.62 -2.33 -15.76
N ILE A 13 -19.61 -2.23 -17.08
CA ILE A 13 -20.23 -1.10 -17.80
C ILE A 13 -21.76 -1.18 -17.65
N VAL A 14 -22.33 -0.17 -16.98
CA VAL A 14 -23.78 0.03 -16.91
C VAL A 14 -24.26 0.79 -18.15
N GLN A 15 -23.53 1.85 -18.50
CA GLN A 15 -23.82 2.67 -19.67
C GLN A 15 -22.56 3.38 -20.17
N GLN A 16 -22.42 3.46 -21.49
CA GLN A 16 -21.46 4.36 -22.12
C GLN A 16 -22.16 5.67 -22.48
N VAL A 17 -21.72 6.78 -21.90
CA VAL A 17 -22.23 8.10 -22.27
C VAL A 17 -21.67 8.46 -23.65
N GLU A 18 -22.52 8.91 -24.56
CA GLU A 18 -22.11 9.33 -25.90
C GLU A 18 -21.09 10.50 -25.78
N ASP A 19 -19.92 10.35 -26.40
CA ASP A 19 -18.79 11.28 -26.33
C ASP A 19 -18.37 11.63 -24.87
N GLY A 20 -18.63 10.77 -23.92
CA GLY A 20 -18.45 11.01 -22.50
C GLY A 20 -17.82 9.83 -21.72
N PRO A 21 -17.88 9.91 -20.40
CA PRO A 21 -17.33 8.89 -19.52
C PRO A 21 -18.20 7.60 -19.54
N THR A 22 -17.63 6.53 -19.05
CA THR A 22 -18.32 5.27 -18.78
C THR A 22 -18.97 5.34 -17.41
N GLN A 23 -20.27 4.98 -17.31
CA GLN A 23 -20.92 4.68 -16.05
C GLN A 23 -20.54 3.25 -15.65
N LEU A 24 -19.76 3.14 -14.57
CA LEU A 24 -19.19 1.90 -14.09
C LEU A 24 -19.89 1.47 -12.79
N TYR A 25 -20.35 0.22 -12.73
CA TYR A 25 -20.83 -0.39 -11.50
C TYR A 25 -19.68 -0.69 -10.55
N ILE A 26 -19.86 -0.49 -9.25
CA ILE A 26 -18.87 -0.72 -8.22
C ILE A 26 -19.31 -1.83 -7.28
N ASP A 27 -18.56 -2.93 -7.23
CA ASP A 27 -18.85 -4.07 -6.36
C ASP A 27 -18.60 -3.79 -4.90
N ARG A 28 -17.56 -2.97 -4.60
CA ARG A 28 -17.14 -2.72 -3.22
C ARG A 28 -16.73 -1.28 -3.01
N LEU A 29 -17.31 -0.65 -2.00
CA LEU A 29 -16.86 0.63 -1.49
C LEU A 29 -16.30 0.45 -0.08
N TYR A 30 -15.08 0.95 0.13
CA TYR A 30 -14.51 1.09 1.46
C TYR A 30 -14.56 2.56 1.90
N CYS A 31 -14.94 2.80 3.16
CA CYS A 31 -15.02 4.12 3.75
C CYS A 31 -14.16 4.22 4.99
N HIS A 32 -13.37 5.28 5.08
CA HIS A 32 -12.63 5.64 6.29
C HIS A 32 -13.00 7.04 6.79
N GLU A 33 -12.51 7.40 7.96
CA GLU A 33 -12.95 8.59 8.68
C GLU A 33 -12.53 9.93 8.06
N VAL A 34 -11.54 9.93 7.16
CA VAL A 34 -10.98 11.19 6.60
C VAL A 34 -11.78 11.69 5.40
N THR A 35 -12.15 10.82 4.45
CA THR A 35 -12.71 11.21 3.15
C THR A 35 -14.22 10.94 3.02
N SER A 36 -14.85 10.26 3.96
CA SER A 36 -16.26 9.90 3.87
C SER A 36 -17.26 10.87 4.52
N PRO A 37 -16.90 11.73 5.51
CA PRO A 37 -17.91 12.52 6.24
C PRO A 37 -18.77 13.41 5.35
N GLN A 38 -18.17 14.13 4.40
CA GLN A 38 -18.90 15.03 3.50
C GLN A 38 -19.80 14.26 2.52
N ALA A 39 -19.40 13.04 2.11
CA ALA A 39 -20.23 12.20 1.25
C ALA A 39 -21.54 11.80 1.95
N PHE A 40 -21.48 11.44 3.23
CA PHE A 40 -22.66 11.14 4.03
C PHE A 40 -23.53 12.38 4.28
N GLU A 41 -22.90 13.55 4.47
CA GLU A 41 -23.65 14.81 4.62
C GLU A 41 -24.43 15.14 3.36
N GLY A 42 -23.82 15.00 2.18
CA GLY A 42 -24.50 15.23 0.92
C GLY A 42 -25.70 14.30 0.71
N LEU A 43 -25.62 13.03 1.13
CA LEU A 43 -26.75 12.11 1.11
C LEU A 43 -27.88 12.56 2.05
N ARG A 44 -27.51 13.00 3.26
CA ARG A 44 -28.44 13.45 4.30
C ARG A 44 -29.22 14.69 3.85
N GLU A 45 -28.50 15.70 3.32
CA GLU A 45 -29.12 16.94 2.81
C GLU A 45 -30.12 16.68 1.67
N ARG A 46 -29.84 15.66 0.85
CA ARG A 46 -30.70 15.27 -0.28
C ARG A 46 -31.75 14.21 0.07
N GLY A 47 -31.76 13.70 1.29
CA GLY A 47 -32.68 12.64 1.72
C GLY A 47 -32.47 11.31 1.00
N ILE A 48 -31.26 11.04 0.50
CA ILE A 48 -30.89 9.82 -0.23
C ILE A 48 -30.36 8.77 0.75
N ARG A 49 -30.79 7.51 0.54
CA ARG A 49 -30.26 6.35 1.29
C ARG A 49 -29.18 5.64 0.48
N CYS A 50 -28.31 4.89 1.15
CA CYS A 50 -27.38 3.99 0.46
C CYS A 50 -28.16 2.91 -0.30
N LEU A 51 -27.81 2.71 -1.58
CA LEU A 51 -28.48 1.73 -2.45
C LEU A 51 -28.15 0.28 -2.03
N ARG A 52 -26.88 0.00 -1.75
CA ARG A 52 -26.38 -1.34 -1.42
C ARG A 52 -25.52 -1.29 -0.15
N PRO A 53 -26.13 -1.18 1.04
CA PRO A 53 -25.39 -1.14 2.31
C PRO A 53 -24.50 -2.36 2.55
N ASP A 54 -24.89 -3.52 2.00
CA ASP A 54 -24.17 -4.79 2.05
C ASP A 54 -22.87 -4.82 1.23
N HIS A 55 -22.65 -3.83 0.35
CA HIS A 55 -21.44 -3.66 -0.44
C HIS A 55 -20.46 -2.62 0.13
N ILE A 56 -20.80 -2.02 1.28
CA ILE A 56 -20.06 -0.91 1.87
C ILE A 56 -19.51 -1.30 3.23
N TYR A 57 -18.20 -1.12 3.41
CA TYR A 57 -17.52 -1.44 4.65
C TYR A 57 -16.79 -0.21 5.17
N CYS A 58 -17.00 0.10 6.44
CA CYS A 58 -16.43 1.27 7.11
C CYS A 58 -15.44 0.84 8.19
N MET A 59 -14.25 1.45 8.22
CA MET A 59 -13.28 1.24 9.28
C MET A 59 -12.36 2.45 9.42
N PRO A 60 -12.08 2.91 10.66
CA PRO A 60 -11.11 3.96 10.89
C PRO A 60 -9.71 3.38 10.83
N ASP A 61 -8.76 4.08 10.19
CA ASP A 61 -7.38 3.63 10.06
C ASP A 61 -6.33 4.76 10.04
N HIS A 62 -6.71 6.00 9.71
CA HIS A 62 -5.79 7.13 9.56
C HIS A 62 -5.54 7.88 10.88
N ASN A 63 -6.62 8.20 11.62
CA ASN A 63 -6.58 8.97 12.85
C ASN A 63 -6.61 8.11 14.12
N THR A 64 -6.35 6.81 13.97
CA THR A 64 -6.31 5.90 15.10
C THR A 64 -4.94 5.97 15.80
N PRO A 65 -4.89 6.06 17.15
CA PRO A 65 -3.64 5.94 17.87
C PRO A 65 -3.08 4.51 17.72
N THR A 66 -1.78 4.33 17.95
CA THR A 66 -1.14 3.01 17.92
C THR A 66 -0.81 2.47 19.30
N HIS A 67 -1.40 3.07 20.31
CA HIS A 67 -1.38 2.65 21.71
C HIS A 67 -2.69 3.08 22.38
N ASP A 68 -3.04 2.42 23.48
CA ASP A 68 -4.21 2.76 24.31
C ASP A 68 -5.53 2.88 23.52
N GLN A 69 -5.75 2.06 22.49
CA GLN A 69 -6.95 2.10 21.66
C GLN A 69 -8.24 1.74 22.41
N ASP A 70 -8.14 1.18 23.60
CA ASP A 70 -9.24 0.95 24.55
C ASP A 70 -9.68 2.20 25.28
N LYS A 71 -8.92 3.30 25.17
CA LYS A 71 -9.23 4.62 25.74
C LYS A 71 -9.76 5.56 24.67
N PRO A 72 -10.48 6.64 25.07
CA PRO A 72 -10.86 7.69 24.14
C PRO A 72 -9.65 8.34 23.48
N ILE A 73 -9.73 8.60 22.17
CA ILE A 73 -8.68 9.31 21.44
C ILE A 73 -8.50 10.70 22.06
N GLU A 74 -7.27 11.05 22.44
CA GLU A 74 -6.98 12.30 23.14
C GLU A 74 -7.19 13.52 22.23
N ASP A 75 -6.66 13.46 20.98
CA ASP A 75 -6.84 14.52 20.00
C ASP A 75 -8.33 14.70 19.63
N PRO A 76 -8.94 15.88 19.90
CA PRO A 76 -10.36 16.08 19.67
C PRO A 76 -10.77 16.02 18.19
N VAL A 77 -9.87 16.39 17.27
CA VAL A 77 -10.15 16.36 15.82
C VAL A 77 -10.19 14.91 15.33
N SER A 78 -9.19 14.13 15.65
CA SER A 78 -9.12 12.70 15.32
C SER A 78 -10.32 11.94 15.91
N ARG A 79 -10.64 12.19 17.19
CA ARG A 79 -11.80 11.61 17.85
C ARG A 79 -13.10 11.95 17.12
N ALA A 80 -13.32 13.22 16.79
CA ALA A 80 -14.53 13.65 16.09
C ALA A 80 -14.69 12.97 14.72
N GLN A 81 -13.60 12.75 13.99
CA GLN A 81 -13.62 12.06 12.69
C GLN A 81 -13.97 10.58 12.85
N VAL A 82 -13.31 9.87 13.77
CA VAL A 82 -13.59 8.45 14.05
C VAL A 82 -15.03 8.25 14.55
N ASP A 83 -15.50 9.07 15.48
CA ASP A 83 -16.88 9.04 15.99
C ASP A 83 -17.90 9.35 14.89
N THR A 84 -17.57 10.26 13.97
CA THR A 84 -18.45 10.60 12.85
C THR A 84 -18.60 9.44 11.89
N LEU A 85 -17.53 8.72 11.57
CA LEU A 85 -17.59 7.50 10.75
C LEU A 85 -18.52 6.46 11.40
N ALA A 86 -18.38 6.21 12.70
CA ALA A 86 -19.21 5.26 13.43
C ALA A 86 -20.69 5.66 13.42
N ARG A 87 -21.01 6.97 13.64
CA ARG A 87 -22.38 7.48 13.56
C ARG A 87 -22.97 7.32 12.15
N ASN A 88 -22.22 7.71 11.12
CA ASN A 88 -22.66 7.59 9.74
C ASN A 88 -22.91 6.12 9.35
N ALA A 89 -22.00 5.22 9.70
CA ALA A 89 -22.19 3.79 9.43
C ALA A 89 -23.46 3.25 10.09
N LYS A 90 -23.72 3.62 11.35
CA LYS A 90 -24.94 3.23 12.07
C LYS A 90 -26.20 3.82 11.43
N GLU A 91 -26.18 5.11 11.08
CA GLU A 91 -27.33 5.81 10.48
C GLU A 91 -27.72 5.21 9.13
N PHE A 92 -26.74 4.90 8.29
CA PHE A 92 -26.95 4.36 6.94
C PHE A 92 -27.00 2.82 6.88
N GLY A 93 -26.91 2.14 8.03
CA GLY A 93 -27.01 0.67 8.11
C GLY A 93 -25.83 -0.08 7.51
N LEU A 94 -24.63 0.49 7.58
CA LEU A 94 -23.39 -0.05 6.98
C LEU A 94 -22.64 -0.95 7.95
N THR A 95 -21.85 -1.88 7.40
CA THR A 95 -20.91 -2.68 8.20
C THR A 95 -19.75 -1.80 8.67
N HIS A 96 -19.53 -1.78 9.99
CA HIS A 96 -18.48 -0.97 10.62
C HIS A 96 -17.58 -1.83 11.51
N PHE A 97 -16.28 -1.82 11.24
CA PHE A 97 -15.26 -2.39 12.08
C PHE A 97 -14.57 -1.27 12.85
N GLY A 98 -15.04 -0.97 14.06
CA GLY A 98 -14.46 0.09 14.92
C GLY A 98 -13.08 -0.30 15.46
N MET A 99 -12.33 0.65 16.06
CA MET A 99 -10.94 0.47 16.50
C MET A 99 -10.68 -0.81 17.30
N MET A 100 -11.58 -1.19 18.22
CA MET A 100 -11.41 -2.39 19.06
C MET A 100 -12.09 -3.65 18.48
N ASP A 101 -12.69 -3.55 17.30
CA ASP A 101 -13.19 -4.74 16.61
C ASP A 101 -12.01 -5.59 16.14
N PRO A 102 -11.94 -6.89 16.44
CA PRO A 102 -10.85 -7.76 15.99
C PRO A 102 -10.72 -7.87 14.45
N ARG A 103 -11.69 -7.34 13.72
CA ARG A 103 -11.66 -7.23 12.26
C ARG A 103 -11.10 -5.88 11.76
N ASN A 104 -10.84 -4.93 12.68
CA ASN A 104 -10.33 -3.62 12.32
C ASN A 104 -8.84 -3.65 11.93
N GLY A 105 -8.45 -2.67 11.17
CA GLY A 105 -7.10 -2.38 10.71
C GLY A 105 -7.13 -1.45 9.51
N ILE A 106 -6.00 -1.31 8.85
CA ILE A 106 -5.88 -0.53 7.63
C ILE A 106 -6.76 -1.16 6.54
N ILE A 107 -7.62 -0.37 5.91
CA ILE A 107 -8.59 -0.81 4.89
C ILE A 107 -7.95 -1.72 3.83
N HIS A 108 -6.78 -1.31 3.31
CA HIS A 108 -6.08 -2.03 2.25
C HIS A 108 -5.33 -3.28 2.75
N VAL A 109 -5.32 -3.53 4.05
CA VAL A 109 -4.91 -4.79 4.67
C VAL A 109 -6.13 -5.66 4.95
N VAL A 110 -7.14 -5.10 5.61
CA VAL A 110 -8.36 -5.80 6.04
C VAL A 110 -9.17 -6.34 4.86
N GLY A 111 -9.35 -5.56 3.79
CA GLY A 111 -10.12 -5.97 2.62
C GLY A 111 -9.65 -7.32 2.04
N PRO A 112 -8.36 -7.47 1.66
CA PRO A 112 -7.82 -8.74 1.21
C PRO A 112 -7.81 -9.83 2.29
N GLU A 113 -7.35 -9.52 3.51
CA GLU A 113 -7.18 -10.54 4.56
C GLU A 113 -8.49 -11.15 5.07
N ARG A 114 -9.61 -10.43 4.91
CA ARG A 114 -10.95 -10.94 5.28
C ARG A 114 -11.69 -11.61 4.11
N GLY A 115 -11.15 -11.54 2.89
CA GLY A 115 -11.83 -12.03 1.70
C GLY A 115 -12.96 -11.11 1.23
N LEU A 116 -12.94 -9.83 1.61
CA LEU A 116 -13.86 -8.80 1.13
C LEU A 116 -13.48 -8.34 -0.27
N THR A 117 -12.20 -8.45 -0.62
CA THR A 117 -11.65 -8.19 -1.94
C THR A 117 -11.50 -9.51 -2.68
N LEU A 118 -12.15 -9.65 -3.82
CA LEU A 118 -12.11 -10.87 -4.63
C LEU A 118 -11.73 -10.57 -6.08
N PRO A 119 -11.17 -11.56 -6.81
CA PRO A 119 -10.86 -11.39 -8.23
C PRO A 119 -12.07 -11.01 -9.07
N GLY A 120 -11.87 -10.14 -10.04
CA GLY A 120 -12.90 -9.69 -10.96
C GLY A 120 -13.80 -8.57 -10.44
N MET A 121 -13.62 -8.10 -9.21
CA MET A 121 -14.39 -6.98 -8.65
C MET A 121 -13.89 -5.62 -9.14
N THR A 122 -14.79 -4.64 -9.12
CA THR A 122 -14.50 -3.20 -9.12
C THR A 122 -14.54 -2.68 -7.69
N ILE A 123 -13.46 -2.04 -7.23
CA ILE A 123 -13.29 -1.62 -5.83
C ILE A 123 -12.85 -0.17 -5.76
N VAL A 124 -13.51 0.62 -4.93
CA VAL A 124 -13.15 2.02 -4.71
C VAL A 124 -13.10 2.39 -3.24
N CYS A 125 -12.33 3.41 -2.95
CA CYS A 125 -12.19 4.05 -1.63
C CYS A 125 -11.72 5.48 -1.82
N GLY A 126 -11.94 6.34 -0.85
CA GLY A 126 -11.44 7.71 -0.83
C GLY A 126 -9.93 7.83 -0.56
N ASP A 127 -9.15 6.79 -0.85
CA ASP A 127 -7.69 6.72 -0.68
C ASP A 127 -7.04 6.20 -1.96
N SER A 128 -5.94 6.84 -2.38
CA SER A 128 -5.22 6.48 -3.60
C SER A 128 -4.64 5.06 -3.55
N HIS A 129 -4.24 4.55 -2.36
CA HIS A 129 -3.70 3.20 -2.22
C HIS A 129 -4.74 2.08 -2.33
N THR A 130 -5.97 2.39 -2.69
CA THR A 130 -6.99 1.41 -3.13
C THR A 130 -6.47 0.51 -4.25
N SER A 131 -5.50 0.97 -5.05
CA SER A 131 -4.78 0.15 -6.03
C SER A 131 -4.21 -1.16 -5.46
N THR A 132 -3.94 -1.22 -4.15
CA THR A 132 -3.51 -2.43 -3.44
C THR A 132 -4.38 -3.64 -3.76
N HIS A 133 -5.69 -3.44 -3.83
CA HIS A 133 -6.67 -4.52 -4.07
C HIS A 133 -6.54 -5.15 -5.47
N GLY A 134 -5.89 -4.48 -6.42
CA GLY A 134 -5.60 -5.02 -7.73
C GLY A 134 -4.67 -6.24 -7.71
N ALA A 135 -3.91 -6.44 -6.64
CA ALA A 135 -3.11 -7.64 -6.43
C ALA A 135 -3.94 -8.92 -6.39
N MET A 136 -5.23 -8.81 -6.03
CA MET A 136 -6.20 -9.90 -6.04
C MET A 136 -6.82 -10.15 -7.42
N GLY A 137 -6.43 -9.41 -8.46
CA GLY A 137 -7.08 -9.47 -9.77
C GLY A 137 -8.38 -8.66 -9.84
N ALA A 138 -8.45 -7.54 -9.14
CA ALA A 138 -9.56 -6.59 -9.14
C ALA A 138 -9.18 -5.30 -9.88
N VAL A 139 -10.16 -4.58 -10.43
CA VAL A 139 -9.99 -3.19 -10.88
C VAL A 139 -10.28 -2.27 -9.71
N ALA A 140 -9.20 -1.79 -9.08
CA ALA A 140 -9.28 -1.06 -7.83
C ALA A 140 -8.55 0.29 -7.93
N PHE A 141 -9.21 1.37 -7.50
CA PHE A 141 -8.63 2.71 -7.59
C PHE A 141 -9.25 3.70 -6.59
N GLY A 142 -8.47 4.72 -6.25
CA GLY A 142 -8.91 5.81 -5.38
C GLY A 142 -9.87 6.77 -6.09
N ILE A 143 -10.84 7.30 -5.34
CA ILE A 143 -11.84 8.25 -5.82
C ILE A 143 -11.96 9.46 -4.89
N GLY A 144 -12.52 10.55 -5.40
CA GLY A 144 -12.80 11.74 -4.61
C GLY A 144 -14.06 11.61 -3.76
N THR A 145 -14.22 12.50 -2.78
CA THR A 145 -15.37 12.51 -1.85
C THR A 145 -16.73 12.58 -2.56
N SER A 146 -16.84 13.37 -3.62
CA SER A 146 -18.07 13.45 -4.42
C SER A 146 -18.40 12.14 -5.14
N GLU A 147 -17.39 11.40 -5.56
CA GLU A 147 -17.56 10.08 -6.16
C GLU A 147 -17.93 9.04 -5.10
N VAL A 148 -17.38 9.14 -3.87
CA VAL A 148 -17.83 8.32 -2.73
C VAL A 148 -19.34 8.50 -2.52
N GLU A 149 -19.83 9.75 -2.54
CA GLU A 149 -21.26 10.06 -2.42
C GLU A 149 -22.08 9.41 -3.55
N MET A 150 -21.57 9.48 -4.80
CA MET A 150 -22.24 8.85 -5.94
C MET A 150 -22.34 7.32 -5.77
N VAL A 151 -21.28 6.66 -5.31
CA VAL A 151 -21.29 5.20 -5.09
C VAL A 151 -22.22 4.83 -3.94
N LEU A 152 -22.23 5.58 -2.84
CA LEU A 152 -23.19 5.38 -1.74
C LEU A 152 -24.63 5.44 -2.25
N ALA A 153 -24.94 6.42 -3.11
CA ALA A 153 -26.29 6.67 -3.61
C ALA A 153 -26.73 5.68 -4.72
N SER A 154 -25.83 5.29 -5.61
CA SER A 154 -26.19 4.61 -6.87
C SER A 154 -25.42 3.31 -7.14
N GLN A 155 -24.40 3.01 -6.38
CA GLN A 155 -23.43 1.94 -6.63
C GLN A 155 -22.67 2.09 -7.96
N CYS A 156 -22.69 3.28 -8.55
CA CYS A 156 -22.05 3.58 -9.83
C CYS A 156 -21.24 4.87 -9.74
N ILE A 157 -20.26 4.99 -10.64
CA ILE A 157 -19.49 6.23 -10.87
C ILE A 157 -19.31 6.48 -12.37
N LEU A 158 -19.00 7.72 -12.72
CA LEU A 158 -18.59 8.10 -14.07
C LEU A 158 -17.07 8.16 -14.15
N GLN A 159 -16.48 7.36 -15.02
CA GLN A 159 -15.02 7.29 -15.16
C GLN A 159 -14.59 7.29 -16.62
N THR A 160 -13.55 8.03 -16.92
CA THR A 160 -12.85 7.89 -18.21
C THR A 160 -12.00 6.64 -18.17
N ARG A 161 -12.12 5.79 -19.20
CA ARG A 161 -11.32 4.56 -19.30
C ARG A 161 -9.83 4.92 -19.40
N PRO A 162 -8.98 4.43 -18.47
CA PRO A 162 -7.54 4.63 -18.57
C PRO A 162 -6.95 3.79 -19.71
N LYS A 163 -5.77 4.18 -20.18
CA LYS A 163 -4.93 3.34 -21.03
C LYS A 163 -4.40 2.15 -20.24
N THR A 164 -3.99 1.10 -20.94
CA THR A 164 -3.41 -0.09 -20.33
C THR A 164 -1.90 -0.13 -20.50
N MET A 165 -1.19 -0.53 -19.43
CA MET A 165 0.26 -0.74 -19.46
C MET A 165 0.58 -2.12 -18.91
N ARG A 166 1.49 -2.86 -19.58
CA ARG A 166 2.06 -4.08 -19.01
C ARG A 166 3.50 -3.84 -18.58
N ILE A 167 3.80 -4.19 -17.32
CA ILE A 167 5.16 -4.23 -16.80
C ILE A 167 5.52 -5.69 -16.57
N THR A 168 6.45 -6.20 -17.35
CA THR A 168 6.95 -7.58 -17.24
C THR A 168 8.27 -7.58 -16.50
N VAL A 169 8.40 -8.42 -15.46
CA VAL A 169 9.65 -8.62 -14.74
C VAL A 169 10.06 -10.07 -14.88
N ASP A 170 11.12 -10.28 -15.64
CA ASP A 170 11.67 -11.61 -15.94
C ASP A 170 12.66 -12.06 -14.85
N GLY A 171 12.90 -13.37 -14.76
CA GLY A 171 13.82 -13.95 -13.78
C GLY A 171 13.24 -14.01 -12.36
N ARG A 172 14.14 -14.10 -11.37
CA ARG A 172 13.78 -14.20 -9.93
C ARG A 172 14.54 -13.18 -9.10
N LEU A 173 13.87 -12.62 -8.10
CA LEU A 173 14.50 -11.71 -7.15
C LEU A 173 15.63 -12.42 -6.38
N GLY A 174 16.75 -11.73 -6.23
CA GLY A 174 17.91 -12.21 -5.50
C GLY A 174 17.69 -12.31 -3.99
N LYS A 175 18.63 -12.94 -3.28
CA LYS A 175 18.62 -13.02 -1.81
C LYS A 175 18.60 -11.60 -1.20
N GLY A 176 17.68 -11.37 -0.26
CA GLY A 176 17.56 -10.08 0.42
C GLY A 176 16.80 -9.00 -0.37
N VAL A 177 16.29 -9.33 -1.55
CA VAL A 177 15.47 -8.45 -2.40
C VAL A 177 14.00 -8.82 -2.24
N THR A 178 13.16 -7.83 -1.99
CA THR A 178 11.72 -7.98 -1.76
C THR A 178 10.88 -7.30 -2.84
N ALA A 179 9.57 -7.47 -2.79
CA ALA A 179 8.64 -6.74 -3.66
C ALA A 179 8.74 -5.21 -3.48
N LYS A 180 9.12 -4.72 -2.29
CA LYS A 180 9.36 -3.30 -2.04
C LYS A 180 10.56 -2.79 -2.84
N ASP A 181 11.64 -3.57 -2.86
CA ASP A 181 12.84 -3.23 -3.63
C ASP A 181 12.53 -3.22 -5.14
N LEU A 182 11.78 -4.22 -5.63
CA LEU A 182 11.30 -4.25 -7.01
C LEU A 182 10.50 -2.99 -7.35
N ALA A 183 9.55 -2.58 -6.51
CA ALA A 183 8.75 -1.38 -6.76
C ALA A 183 9.61 -0.11 -6.75
N LEU A 184 10.53 0.04 -5.79
CA LEU A 184 11.45 1.18 -5.73
C LEU A 184 12.38 1.21 -6.94
N TYR A 185 12.87 0.05 -7.39
CA TYR A 185 13.68 -0.05 -8.61
C TYR A 185 12.92 0.44 -9.83
N MET A 186 11.70 -0.06 -10.04
CA MET A 186 10.87 0.39 -11.17
C MET A 186 10.63 1.90 -11.12
N MET A 187 10.30 2.46 -9.95
CA MET A 187 10.09 3.91 -9.76
C MET A 187 11.35 4.71 -10.07
N SER A 188 12.52 4.21 -9.71
CA SER A 188 13.79 4.89 -10.02
C SER A 188 14.09 4.95 -11.51
N ARG A 189 13.53 4.03 -12.32
CA ARG A 189 13.71 3.95 -13.77
C ARG A 189 12.59 4.65 -14.56
N MET A 190 11.35 4.54 -14.07
CA MET A 190 10.17 5.08 -14.74
C MET A 190 9.77 6.48 -14.25
N THR A 191 10.33 6.94 -13.13
CA THR A 191 9.96 8.14 -12.39
C THR A 191 8.56 8.06 -11.74
N THR A 192 8.20 9.06 -10.94
CA THR A 192 6.89 9.17 -10.29
C THR A 192 5.73 9.49 -11.26
N SER A 193 6.00 9.69 -12.52
CA SER A 193 4.99 9.98 -13.57
C SER A 193 5.00 8.97 -14.72
N GLY A 194 5.85 7.94 -14.66
CA GLY A 194 6.08 7.00 -15.76
C GLY A 194 4.86 6.18 -16.20
N ALA A 195 3.86 6.06 -15.32
CA ALA A 195 2.60 5.35 -15.56
C ALA A 195 1.36 6.27 -15.53
N THR A 196 1.53 7.59 -15.64
CA THR A 196 0.42 8.54 -15.60
C THR A 196 -0.57 8.27 -16.73
N GLY A 197 -1.84 8.12 -16.36
CA GLY A 197 -2.94 7.83 -17.31
C GLY A 197 -3.12 6.35 -17.64
N TYR A 198 -2.31 5.48 -17.05
CA TYR A 198 -2.39 4.04 -17.29
C TYR A 198 -2.95 3.27 -16.08
N PHE A 199 -3.62 2.15 -16.38
CA PHE A 199 -3.84 1.05 -15.46
C PHE A 199 -2.77 -0.01 -15.74
N VAL A 200 -2.00 -0.42 -14.71
CA VAL A 200 -0.81 -1.24 -14.89
C VAL A 200 -1.12 -2.71 -14.58
N GLU A 201 -0.83 -3.62 -15.51
CA GLU A 201 -0.79 -5.06 -15.27
C GLU A 201 0.67 -5.51 -15.08
N TYR A 202 0.95 -6.10 -13.91
CA TYR A 202 2.26 -6.69 -13.62
C TYR A 202 2.29 -8.15 -14.05
N ALA A 203 3.34 -8.54 -14.77
CA ALA A 203 3.52 -9.87 -15.34
C ALA A 203 4.98 -10.33 -15.24
N GLY A 204 5.28 -11.53 -15.68
CA GLY A 204 6.62 -12.11 -15.68
C GLY A 204 6.84 -13.12 -14.56
N GLU A 205 7.98 -13.83 -14.63
CA GLU A 205 8.30 -14.89 -13.68
C GLU A 205 8.50 -14.33 -12.26
N ALA A 206 9.18 -13.20 -12.13
CA ALA A 206 9.42 -12.56 -10.84
C ALA A 206 8.10 -12.22 -10.14
N VAL A 207 7.13 -11.64 -10.87
CA VAL A 207 5.82 -11.27 -10.29
C VAL A 207 5.01 -12.52 -9.90
N ARG A 208 4.99 -13.57 -10.74
CA ARG A 208 4.29 -14.81 -10.41
C ARG A 208 4.88 -15.52 -9.20
N SER A 209 6.19 -15.38 -8.97
CA SER A 209 6.88 -15.97 -7.82
C SER A 209 6.69 -15.21 -6.52
N LEU A 210 6.13 -14.00 -6.56
CA LEU A 210 5.80 -13.25 -5.35
C LEU A 210 4.68 -13.93 -4.57
N THR A 211 4.79 -13.84 -3.25
CA THR A 211 3.70 -14.13 -2.34
C THR A 211 2.55 -13.14 -2.55
N MET A 212 1.40 -13.42 -1.95
CA MET A 212 0.27 -12.49 -2.04
C MET A 212 0.59 -11.13 -1.42
N GLU A 213 1.28 -11.12 -0.27
CA GLU A 213 1.72 -9.90 0.41
C GLU A 213 2.70 -9.09 -0.46
N GLY A 214 3.61 -9.77 -1.15
CA GLY A 214 4.50 -9.11 -2.12
C GLY A 214 3.75 -8.47 -3.29
N ARG A 215 2.72 -9.14 -3.83
CA ARG A 215 1.85 -8.57 -4.88
C ARG A 215 1.04 -7.39 -4.36
N LEU A 216 0.55 -7.44 -3.13
CA LEU A 216 -0.16 -6.33 -2.47
C LEU A 216 0.76 -5.11 -2.32
N THR A 217 2.02 -5.30 -1.92
CA THR A 217 3.02 -4.23 -1.87
C THR A 217 3.27 -3.62 -3.25
N LEU A 218 3.41 -4.46 -4.28
CA LEU A 218 3.67 -4.01 -5.65
C LEU A 218 2.50 -3.15 -6.20
N CYS A 219 1.27 -3.65 -6.09
CA CYS A 219 0.08 -2.92 -6.53
C CYS A 219 -0.19 -1.66 -5.69
N ASN A 220 0.11 -1.68 -4.38
CA ASN A 220 0.04 -0.51 -3.52
C ASN A 220 0.89 0.65 -4.06
N LEU A 221 2.12 0.37 -4.46
CA LEU A 221 3.08 1.37 -4.92
C LEU A 221 2.88 1.81 -6.38
N SER A 222 1.93 1.24 -7.11
CA SER A 222 1.62 1.65 -8.49
C SER A 222 1.24 3.13 -8.60
N ILE A 223 0.57 3.65 -7.58
CA ILE A 223 0.13 5.06 -7.50
C ILE A 223 1.32 6.01 -7.46
N GLU A 224 2.43 5.57 -6.89
CA GLU A 224 3.64 6.39 -6.77
C GLU A 224 4.39 6.55 -8.10
N MET A 225 3.99 5.79 -9.13
CA MET A 225 4.41 5.99 -10.53
C MET A 225 3.37 6.80 -11.35
N GLY A 226 2.35 7.35 -10.69
CA GLY A 226 1.25 8.06 -11.33
C GLY A 226 0.18 7.17 -11.99
N ALA A 227 0.24 5.86 -11.81
CA ALA A 227 -0.75 4.94 -12.34
C ALA A 227 -2.15 5.17 -11.75
N ARG A 228 -3.19 4.89 -12.52
CA ARG A 228 -4.57 4.89 -12.03
C ARG A 228 -4.82 3.72 -11.05
N GLY A 229 -4.15 2.62 -11.27
CA GLY A 229 -4.16 1.41 -10.46
C GLY A 229 -3.13 0.42 -10.96
N GLY A 230 -2.91 -0.64 -10.18
CA GLY A 230 -2.04 -1.75 -10.54
C GLY A 230 -2.75 -3.06 -10.28
N MET A 231 -2.49 -4.08 -11.08
CA MET A 231 -3.13 -5.39 -10.93
C MET A 231 -2.17 -6.54 -11.26
N VAL A 232 -2.49 -7.69 -10.71
CA VAL A 232 -1.85 -8.98 -11.03
C VAL A 232 -2.94 -9.96 -11.37
N ALA A 233 -2.77 -10.73 -12.45
CA ALA A 233 -3.73 -11.79 -12.80
C ALA A 233 -3.83 -12.82 -11.66
N PRO A 234 -5.05 -13.16 -11.19
CA PRO A 234 -5.22 -14.12 -10.10
C PRO A 234 -4.79 -15.52 -10.54
N ASP A 235 -4.09 -16.20 -9.66
CA ASP A 235 -3.59 -17.56 -9.85
C ASP A 235 -3.75 -18.39 -8.57
N ASP A 236 -3.14 -19.56 -8.52
CA ASP A 236 -3.25 -20.46 -7.36
C ASP A 236 -2.74 -19.81 -6.06
N VAL A 237 -1.75 -18.91 -6.11
CA VAL A 237 -1.30 -18.13 -4.94
C VAL A 237 -2.44 -17.26 -4.41
N THR A 238 -3.17 -16.61 -5.32
CA THR A 238 -4.34 -15.77 -4.98
C THR A 238 -5.46 -16.62 -4.39
N PHE A 239 -5.75 -17.76 -5.00
CA PHE A 239 -6.84 -18.64 -4.55
C PHE A 239 -6.55 -19.24 -3.17
N GLU A 240 -5.34 -19.73 -2.92
CA GLU A 240 -4.95 -20.22 -1.59
C GLU A 240 -4.99 -19.12 -0.52
N TYR A 241 -4.63 -17.89 -0.87
CA TYR A 241 -4.71 -16.76 0.05
C TYR A 241 -6.16 -16.44 0.45
N ILE A 242 -7.13 -16.54 -0.49
CA ILE A 242 -8.56 -16.24 -0.26
C ILE A 242 -9.26 -17.39 0.47
N LYS A 243 -8.84 -18.63 0.24
CA LYS A 243 -9.53 -19.83 0.69
C LYS A 243 -9.75 -19.84 2.21
N GLY A 244 -11.01 -20.05 2.61
CA GLY A 244 -11.38 -20.15 4.02
C GLY A 244 -11.47 -18.82 4.77
N ARG A 245 -11.27 -17.68 4.10
CA ARG A 245 -11.47 -16.35 4.70
C ARG A 245 -12.94 -16.12 5.03
N GLU A 246 -13.19 -15.23 5.99
CA GLU A 246 -14.53 -14.98 6.56
C GLU A 246 -15.59 -14.67 5.50
N TYR A 247 -15.24 -13.79 4.56
CA TYR A 247 -16.15 -13.32 3.49
C TYR A 247 -15.89 -13.98 2.13
N ALA A 248 -14.96 -14.95 2.07
CA ALA A 248 -14.74 -15.71 0.85
C ALA A 248 -15.93 -16.63 0.52
N PRO A 249 -16.19 -16.93 -0.75
CA PRO A 249 -17.16 -17.95 -1.15
C PRO A 249 -16.86 -19.31 -0.49
N LYS A 250 -17.89 -20.11 -0.24
CA LYS A 250 -17.77 -21.41 0.44
C LYS A 250 -18.50 -22.51 -0.33
N GLY A 251 -18.07 -23.75 -0.17
CA GLY A 251 -18.70 -24.92 -0.82
C GLY A 251 -18.75 -24.78 -2.34
N ASP A 252 -19.89 -25.03 -2.95
CA ASP A 252 -20.10 -24.96 -4.40
C ASP A 252 -19.88 -23.56 -4.97
N ASP A 253 -20.13 -22.51 -4.17
CA ASP A 253 -19.84 -21.12 -4.58
C ASP A 253 -18.34 -20.88 -4.73
N TRP A 254 -17.52 -21.51 -3.90
CA TRP A 254 -16.07 -21.46 -4.03
C TRP A 254 -15.59 -22.08 -5.35
N GLU A 255 -16.09 -23.27 -5.67
CA GLU A 255 -15.69 -23.97 -6.91
C GLU A 255 -16.11 -23.17 -8.16
N ARG A 256 -17.31 -22.58 -8.15
CA ARG A 256 -17.78 -21.70 -9.24
C ARG A 256 -16.92 -20.43 -9.33
N ALA A 257 -16.59 -19.83 -8.19
CA ALA A 257 -15.76 -18.63 -8.14
C ALA A 257 -14.36 -18.91 -8.70
N VAL A 258 -13.69 -19.96 -8.25
CA VAL A 258 -12.35 -20.34 -8.75
C VAL A 258 -12.40 -20.65 -10.26
N ALA A 259 -13.42 -21.36 -10.75
CA ALA A 259 -13.56 -21.62 -12.17
C ALA A 259 -13.67 -20.32 -12.99
N TYR A 260 -14.42 -19.33 -12.50
CA TYR A 260 -14.49 -18.00 -13.10
C TYR A 260 -13.16 -17.24 -12.99
N TRP A 261 -12.55 -17.18 -11.80
CA TRP A 261 -11.31 -16.45 -11.57
C TRP A 261 -10.14 -16.93 -12.42
N ARG A 262 -10.09 -18.23 -12.76
CA ARG A 262 -9.10 -18.80 -13.70
C ARG A 262 -9.22 -18.23 -15.12
N THR A 263 -10.35 -17.65 -15.49
CA THR A 263 -10.53 -16.95 -16.77
C THR A 263 -10.00 -15.51 -16.78
N LEU A 264 -9.77 -14.96 -15.59
CA LEU A 264 -9.35 -13.59 -15.38
C LEU A 264 -7.82 -13.45 -15.59
N ARG A 265 -7.41 -13.49 -16.83
CA ARG A 265 -6.07 -13.21 -17.31
C ARG A 265 -6.15 -12.53 -18.66
N SER A 266 -5.13 -11.77 -19.01
CA SER A 266 -5.01 -11.22 -20.35
C SER A 266 -4.89 -12.34 -21.38
N ASP A 267 -5.51 -12.16 -22.54
CA ASP A 267 -5.36 -13.10 -23.66
C ASP A 267 -3.91 -13.09 -24.16
N ASP A 268 -3.46 -14.19 -24.74
CA ASP A 268 -2.04 -14.34 -25.13
C ASP A 268 -1.59 -13.29 -26.17
N ASP A 269 -2.54 -12.78 -26.96
CA ASP A 269 -2.35 -11.75 -27.97
C ASP A 269 -3.01 -10.39 -27.61
N ALA A 270 -3.33 -10.18 -26.33
CA ALA A 270 -3.82 -8.92 -25.84
C ALA A 270 -2.82 -7.79 -26.12
N GLN A 271 -3.35 -6.66 -26.63
CA GLN A 271 -2.54 -5.48 -26.91
C GLN A 271 -2.62 -4.48 -25.75
N PHE A 272 -1.47 -3.99 -25.32
CA PHE A 272 -1.35 -2.93 -24.34
C PHE A 272 -0.92 -1.63 -25.01
N ASP A 273 -1.40 -0.49 -24.52
CA ASP A 273 -0.97 0.81 -25.05
C ASP A 273 0.53 1.08 -24.78
N LYS A 274 1.08 0.45 -23.72
CA LYS A 274 2.51 0.54 -23.39
C LYS A 274 2.99 -0.76 -22.74
N GLU A 275 4.20 -1.17 -23.11
CA GLU A 275 4.89 -2.29 -22.46
C GLU A 275 6.27 -1.87 -21.97
N VAL A 276 6.63 -2.33 -20.76
CA VAL A 276 7.93 -2.13 -20.14
C VAL A 276 8.45 -3.46 -19.62
N ARG A 277 9.76 -3.70 -19.73
CA ARG A 277 10.40 -4.92 -19.23
C ARG A 277 11.55 -4.60 -18.30
N PHE A 278 11.69 -5.41 -17.26
CA PHE A 278 12.80 -5.39 -16.34
C PHE A 278 13.32 -6.81 -16.12
N ASP A 279 14.59 -6.92 -15.77
CA ASP A 279 15.19 -8.18 -15.30
C ASP A 279 15.35 -8.13 -13.77
N ALA A 280 14.86 -9.14 -13.09
CA ALA A 280 14.98 -9.25 -11.65
C ALA A 280 16.44 -9.37 -11.16
N ALA A 281 17.34 -9.82 -12.02
CA ALA A 281 18.77 -9.91 -11.72
C ALA A 281 19.46 -8.55 -11.54
N ASP A 282 18.88 -7.48 -12.11
CA ASP A 282 19.41 -6.11 -11.97
C ASP A 282 19.04 -5.44 -10.64
N ILE A 283 18.22 -6.11 -9.83
CA ILE A 283 17.62 -5.52 -8.63
C ILE A 283 18.41 -5.96 -7.39
N GLU A 284 18.91 -4.99 -6.66
CA GLU A 284 19.46 -5.17 -5.32
C GLU A 284 18.53 -4.53 -4.27
N PRO A 285 18.77 -4.73 -2.96
CA PRO A 285 18.05 -3.97 -1.93
C PRO A 285 18.11 -2.48 -2.21
N MET A 286 16.96 -1.81 -2.15
CA MET A 286 16.81 -0.42 -2.56
C MET A 286 16.63 0.50 -1.36
N ILE A 287 17.07 1.75 -1.51
CA ILE A 287 16.81 2.83 -0.57
C ILE A 287 16.58 4.14 -1.33
N THR A 288 15.72 5.02 -0.83
CA THR A 288 15.58 6.37 -1.39
C THR A 288 16.61 7.33 -0.78
N TYR A 289 17.01 8.32 -1.58
CA TYR A 289 17.98 9.35 -1.17
C TYR A 289 17.39 10.78 -1.22
N GLY A 290 16.19 10.93 -1.75
CA GLY A 290 15.53 12.22 -1.96
C GLY A 290 14.13 12.30 -1.37
N THR A 291 13.32 13.22 -1.86
CA THR A 291 12.01 13.59 -1.32
C THR A 291 10.83 13.02 -2.12
N ASN A 292 11.06 12.04 -2.96
CA ASN A 292 10.00 11.26 -3.61
C ASN A 292 10.47 9.81 -3.89
N PRO A 293 9.55 8.86 -4.08
CA PRO A 293 9.88 7.44 -4.25
C PRO A 293 10.70 7.13 -5.53
N GLY A 294 10.65 8.01 -6.55
CA GLY A 294 11.44 7.87 -7.78
C GLY A 294 12.94 8.20 -7.56
N MET A 295 13.28 8.87 -6.46
CA MET A 295 14.67 9.12 -6.06
C MET A 295 15.22 7.94 -5.25
N GLY A 296 15.20 6.75 -5.85
CA GLY A 296 15.70 5.50 -5.30
C GLY A 296 17.00 5.05 -5.99
N MET A 297 17.81 4.31 -5.23
CA MET A 297 19.05 3.68 -5.72
C MET A 297 19.27 2.34 -5.03
N GLY A 298 20.09 1.50 -5.62
CA GLY A 298 20.59 0.30 -4.95
C GLY A 298 21.39 0.69 -3.70
N ILE A 299 21.25 -0.10 -2.65
CA ILE A 299 21.82 0.23 -1.34
C ILE A 299 23.37 0.32 -1.35
N THR A 300 24.00 -0.36 -2.30
CA THR A 300 25.47 -0.32 -2.49
C THR A 300 25.93 0.82 -3.39
N GLN A 301 25.01 1.51 -4.04
CA GLN A 301 25.30 2.62 -4.96
C GLN A 301 25.50 3.94 -4.19
N SER A 302 26.01 4.93 -4.91
CA SER A 302 26.10 6.31 -4.43
C SER A 302 24.95 7.14 -4.97
N VAL A 303 24.59 8.20 -4.24
CA VAL A 303 23.67 9.23 -4.69
C VAL A 303 24.09 9.73 -6.08
N PRO A 304 23.21 9.79 -7.08
CA PRO A 304 23.57 10.26 -8.41
C PRO A 304 24.23 11.62 -8.40
N THR A 305 25.02 11.91 -9.45
CA THR A 305 25.56 13.25 -9.69
C THR A 305 24.59 14.07 -10.54
N THR A 306 24.89 15.35 -10.74
CA THR A 306 24.10 16.23 -11.60
C THR A 306 24.45 16.11 -13.09
N GLU A 307 25.39 15.22 -13.44
CA GLU A 307 25.87 15.03 -14.80
C GLU A 307 24.72 14.61 -15.74
N GLY A 308 24.57 15.28 -16.85
CA GLY A 308 23.52 15.02 -17.84
C GLY A 308 22.14 15.56 -17.47
N MET A 309 21.95 16.19 -16.30
CA MET A 309 20.68 16.81 -15.92
C MET A 309 20.53 18.21 -16.56
N GLY A 310 19.32 18.49 -17.08
CA GLY A 310 18.96 19.86 -17.45
C GLY A 310 18.78 20.76 -16.22
N GLU A 311 18.86 22.06 -16.39
CA GLU A 311 18.93 23.07 -15.33
C GLU A 311 17.78 22.95 -14.29
N ALA A 312 16.54 22.80 -14.75
CA ALA A 312 15.37 22.65 -13.89
C ALA A 312 15.40 21.34 -13.07
N ALA A 313 15.81 20.24 -13.73
CA ALA A 313 15.92 18.94 -13.08
C ALA A 313 17.06 18.95 -12.01
N GLN A 314 18.20 19.59 -12.35
CA GLN A 314 19.31 19.76 -11.43
C GLN A 314 18.90 20.59 -10.21
N ALA A 315 18.19 21.70 -10.40
CA ALA A 315 17.72 22.54 -9.29
C ALA A 315 16.79 21.78 -8.35
N SER A 316 15.83 21.02 -8.90
CA SER A 316 14.91 20.18 -8.11
C SER A 316 15.66 19.06 -7.36
N PHE A 317 16.59 18.41 -8.03
CA PHE A 317 17.43 17.36 -7.44
C PHE A 317 18.27 17.89 -6.25
N LEU A 318 18.98 19.01 -6.45
CA LEU A 318 19.80 19.62 -5.41
C LEU A 318 18.96 20.11 -4.23
N LYS A 319 17.76 20.67 -4.47
CA LYS A 319 16.82 21.03 -3.40
C LYS A 319 16.41 19.82 -2.56
N SER A 320 16.12 18.69 -3.20
CA SER A 320 15.76 17.45 -2.50
C SER A 320 16.92 16.92 -1.66
N LEU A 321 18.15 16.98 -2.18
CA LEU A 321 19.36 16.57 -1.43
C LEU A 321 19.65 17.51 -0.25
N ASP A 322 19.48 18.81 -0.43
CA ASP A 322 19.66 19.80 0.64
C ASP A 322 18.70 19.52 1.80
N TYR A 323 17.40 19.29 1.50
CA TYR A 323 16.43 18.87 2.51
C TYR A 323 16.85 17.59 3.24
N MET A 324 17.32 16.58 2.51
CA MET A 324 17.77 15.31 3.06
C MET A 324 19.13 15.41 3.76
N GLY A 325 19.90 16.51 3.54
CA GLY A 325 21.25 16.68 4.08
C GLY A 325 22.27 15.76 3.42
N PHE A 326 22.06 15.41 2.13
CA PHE A 326 22.96 14.57 1.33
C PHE A 326 23.65 15.38 0.23
N ARG A 327 24.67 14.77 -0.37
CA ARG A 327 25.45 15.39 -1.47
C ARG A 327 25.46 14.47 -2.69
N PRO A 328 25.54 15.03 -3.92
CA PRO A 328 25.80 14.23 -5.10
C PRO A 328 27.05 13.37 -4.93
N GLY A 329 26.99 12.09 -5.33
CA GLY A 329 28.09 11.12 -5.20
C GLY A 329 28.29 10.55 -3.80
N GLU A 330 27.52 10.97 -2.80
CA GLU A 330 27.63 10.46 -1.42
C GLU A 330 27.16 9.01 -1.33
N GLN A 331 27.90 8.18 -0.57
CA GLN A 331 27.49 6.82 -0.22
C GLN A 331 26.71 6.85 1.08
N LEU A 332 25.52 6.19 1.08
CA LEU A 332 24.64 6.20 2.26
C LEU A 332 24.90 5.04 3.23
N LEU A 333 25.56 3.96 2.80
CA LEU A 333 25.95 2.87 3.71
C LEU A 333 26.78 3.39 4.88
N GLY A 334 26.44 2.94 6.08
CA GLY A 334 27.10 3.37 7.32
C GLY A 334 26.62 4.71 7.89
N LYS A 335 25.69 5.41 7.21
CA LYS A 335 25.12 6.66 7.74
C LYS A 335 24.20 6.37 8.91
N LEU A 336 24.35 7.12 10.00
CA LEU A 336 23.51 7.01 11.21
C LEU A 336 22.04 7.26 10.89
N ILE A 337 21.17 6.50 11.54
CA ILE A 337 19.71 6.69 11.50
C ILE A 337 19.16 6.85 12.92
N ASP A 338 18.04 7.52 13.06
CA ASP A 338 17.42 7.80 14.36
C ASP A 338 16.15 6.96 14.57
N TYR A 339 15.40 6.71 13.49
CA TYR A 339 14.10 6.05 13.51
C TYR A 339 14.02 4.92 12.50
N VAL A 340 13.23 3.91 12.85
CA VAL A 340 12.81 2.86 11.94
C VAL A 340 11.30 2.70 12.04
N PHE A 341 10.63 2.62 10.90
CA PHE A 341 9.19 2.37 10.82
C PHE A 341 8.91 1.14 9.96
N LEU A 342 8.32 0.12 10.58
CA LEU A 342 7.73 -1.04 9.90
C LEU A 342 6.22 -0.96 10.01
N GLY A 343 5.51 -0.89 8.89
CA GLY A 343 4.05 -0.76 8.91
C GLY A 343 3.48 -0.23 7.60
N ALA A 344 2.36 0.46 7.70
CA ALA A 344 1.54 0.99 6.60
C ALA A 344 0.79 -0.09 5.80
N CYS A 345 -0.12 0.36 4.92
CA CYS A 345 -0.77 -0.53 3.96
C CYS A 345 0.20 -1.19 2.97
N THR A 346 1.42 -0.66 2.86
CA THR A 346 2.50 -1.20 2.03
C THR A 346 3.10 -2.47 2.65
N ASN A 347 3.56 -2.38 3.90
CA ASN A 347 4.36 -3.42 4.57
C ASN A 347 3.99 -3.58 6.06
N GLY A 348 2.72 -3.70 6.35
CA GLY A 348 2.20 -4.00 7.69
C GLY A 348 1.59 -5.39 7.81
N ARG A 349 1.98 -6.35 6.96
CA ARG A 349 1.43 -7.71 6.92
C ARG A 349 2.36 -8.70 7.62
N ILE A 350 1.88 -9.90 7.87
CA ILE A 350 2.62 -10.91 8.64
C ILE A 350 3.99 -11.24 8.02
N GLU A 351 4.12 -11.28 6.70
CA GLU A 351 5.41 -11.52 6.04
C GLU A 351 6.45 -10.45 6.33
N ASP A 352 6.02 -9.21 6.44
CA ASP A 352 6.91 -8.09 6.75
C ASP A 352 7.49 -8.24 8.16
N PHE A 353 6.68 -8.68 9.12
CA PHE A 353 7.13 -9.00 10.47
C PHE A 353 8.03 -10.23 10.52
N ARG A 354 7.73 -11.27 9.73
CA ARG A 354 8.61 -12.45 9.60
C ARG A 354 9.97 -12.04 9.03
N ALA A 355 9.99 -11.22 7.98
CA ALA A 355 11.21 -10.69 7.38
C ALA A 355 12.02 -9.85 8.37
N PHE A 356 11.38 -8.94 9.08
CA PHE A 356 12.02 -8.11 10.11
C PHE A 356 12.58 -8.98 11.25
N ALA A 357 11.79 -9.91 11.77
CA ALA A 357 12.19 -10.80 12.84
C ALA A 357 13.34 -11.74 12.44
N SER A 358 13.45 -12.12 11.17
CA SER A 358 14.55 -12.95 10.68
C SER A 358 15.92 -12.29 10.87
N ILE A 359 16.00 -10.97 10.71
CA ILE A 359 17.22 -10.19 10.95
C ILE A 359 17.37 -9.87 12.45
N ALA A 360 16.28 -9.56 13.15
CA ALA A 360 16.32 -9.20 14.57
C ALA A 360 16.69 -10.38 15.48
N ARG A 361 16.40 -11.61 15.07
CA ARG A 361 16.64 -12.83 15.86
C ARG A 361 18.11 -12.97 16.28
N GLY A 362 18.35 -13.06 17.59
CA GLY A 362 19.69 -13.18 18.17
C GLY A 362 20.51 -11.89 18.15
N ARG A 363 19.90 -10.77 17.75
CA ARG A 363 20.52 -9.43 17.76
C ARG A 363 19.77 -8.49 18.70
N LYS A 364 20.31 -7.33 18.92
CA LYS A 364 19.68 -6.25 19.69
C LYS A 364 19.45 -5.05 18.81
N LYS A 365 18.37 -4.34 19.07
CA LYS A 365 18.13 -3.01 18.52
C LYS A 365 19.29 -2.10 18.91
N ALA A 366 19.82 -1.32 17.98
CA ALA A 366 20.90 -0.39 18.24
C ALA A 366 20.48 0.68 19.27
N ASP A 367 21.41 1.05 20.15
CA ASP A 367 21.17 2.11 21.10
C ASP A 367 20.87 3.44 20.38
N GLY A 368 19.90 4.18 20.90
CA GLY A 368 19.47 5.46 20.33
C GLY A 368 18.52 5.37 19.15
N VAL A 369 18.27 4.17 18.57
CA VAL A 369 17.25 3.99 17.54
C VAL A 369 15.87 3.82 18.16
N VAL A 370 14.92 4.63 17.71
CA VAL A 370 13.48 4.45 17.99
C VAL A 370 12.87 3.64 16.87
N ALA A 371 12.23 2.53 17.21
CA ALA A 371 11.60 1.65 16.21
C ALA A 371 10.09 1.51 16.46
N TRP A 372 9.28 1.82 15.48
CA TRP A 372 7.84 1.62 15.49
C TRP A 372 7.46 0.46 14.58
N LEU A 373 7.02 -0.63 15.19
CA LEU A 373 6.58 -1.84 14.51
C LEU A 373 5.06 -1.92 14.63
N VAL A 374 4.36 -1.56 13.56
CA VAL A 374 2.92 -1.33 13.56
C VAL A 374 2.21 -2.34 12.65
N PRO A 375 1.49 -3.33 13.22
CA PRO A 375 0.68 -4.25 12.43
C PRO A 375 -0.38 -3.52 11.61
N GLY A 376 -0.67 -4.01 10.41
CA GLY A 376 -1.70 -3.44 9.57
C GLY A 376 -3.14 -3.74 10.02
N SER A 377 -3.32 -4.75 10.88
CA SER A 377 -4.62 -5.15 11.41
C SER A 377 -4.50 -5.94 12.71
N TRP A 378 -5.60 -6.07 13.45
CA TRP A 378 -5.67 -6.95 14.62
C TRP A 378 -5.47 -8.43 14.26
N MET A 379 -5.78 -8.82 13.03
CA MET A 379 -5.48 -10.18 12.56
C MET A 379 -3.97 -10.40 12.41
N VAL A 380 -3.25 -9.43 11.88
CA VAL A 380 -1.78 -9.49 11.79
C VAL A 380 -1.16 -9.49 13.18
N ASP A 381 -1.62 -8.64 14.12
CA ASP A 381 -1.14 -8.66 15.52
C ASP A 381 -1.35 -10.04 16.16
N LYS A 382 -2.51 -10.66 15.94
CA LYS A 382 -2.80 -12.02 16.41
C LYS A 382 -1.81 -13.04 15.81
N GLN A 383 -1.57 -13.01 14.51
CA GLN A 383 -0.62 -13.91 13.84
C GLN A 383 0.80 -13.73 14.37
N ILE A 384 1.25 -12.50 14.59
CA ILE A 384 2.56 -12.20 15.19
C ILE A 384 2.72 -12.93 16.52
N ARG A 385 1.69 -12.94 17.38
CA ARG A 385 1.70 -13.60 18.69
C ARG A 385 1.60 -15.12 18.57
N GLU A 386 0.75 -15.63 17.70
CA GLU A 386 0.60 -17.06 17.44
C GLU A 386 1.90 -17.70 16.90
N GLU A 387 2.65 -16.97 16.08
CA GLU A 387 3.94 -17.40 15.55
C GLU A 387 5.12 -17.13 16.52
N GLY A 388 4.87 -16.47 17.66
CA GLY A 388 5.90 -16.14 18.64
C GLY A 388 6.91 -15.08 18.17
N LEU A 389 6.57 -14.32 17.12
CA LEU A 389 7.41 -13.23 16.60
C LEU A 389 7.51 -12.08 17.60
N ASP A 390 6.46 -11.85 18.40
CA ASP A 390 6.44 -10.88 19.50
C ASP A 390 7.56 -11.14 20.49
N LYS A 391 7.80 -12.41 20.86
CA LYS A 391 8.88 -12.78 21.77
C LYS A 391 10.26 -12.52 21.15
N VAL A 392 10.45 -12.92 19.90
CA VAL A 392 11.71 -12.67 19.17
C VAL A 392 12.02 -11.18 19.11
N LEU A 393 11.01 -10.37 18.79
CA LEU A 393 11.15 -8.92 18.68
C LEU A 393 11.39 -8.26 20.05
N ALA A 394 10.66 -8.69 21.08
CA ALA A 394 10.87 -8.21 22.46
C ALA A 394 12.27 -8.56 22.98
N GLU A 395 12.75 -9.79 22.75
CA GLU A 395 14.13 -10.18 23.09
C GLU A 395 15.17 -9.30 22.39
N ALA A 396 14.90 -8.86 21.18
CA ALA A 396 15.74 -7.94 20.43
C ALA A 396 15.61 -6.47 20.89
N GLY A 397 14.68 -6.15 21.81
CA GLY A 397 14.44 -4.81 22.34
C GLY A 397 13.49 -3.97 21.48
N PHE A 398 12.64 -4.62 20.67
CA PHE A 398 11.59 -3.97 19.91
C PHE A 398 10.23 -4.10 20.62
N GLU A 399 9.42 -3.06 20.46
CA GLU A 399 8.03 -3.04 20.91
C GLU A 399 7.10 -3.04 19.70
N ILE A 400 6.07 -3.89 19.73
CA ILE A 400 5.01 -3.92 18.73
C ILE A 400 3.87 -3.02 19.19
N ARG A 401 3.47 -2.11 18.33
CA ARG A 401 2.36 -1.19 18.57
C ARG A 401 1.00 -1.80 18.17
N GLN A 402 -0.07 -1.13 18.52
CA GLN A 402 -1.41 -1.50 18.09
C GLN A 402 -1.63 -1.11 16.60
N PRO A 403 -2.52 -1.81 15.86
CA PRO A 403 -2.72 -1.62 14.44
C PRO A 403 -3.17 -0.20 14.05
N GLY A 404 -2.64 0.32 12.94
CA GLY A 404 -3.01 1.62 12.38
C GLY A 404 -2.03 2.13 11.33
N CYS A 405 -2.31 3.29 10.75
CA CYS A 405 -1.43 3.93 9.76
C CYS A 405 -0.17 4.56 10.38
N SER A 406 -0.23 5.02 11.64
CA SER A 406 0.94 5.52 12.39
C SER A 406 1.72 6.60 11.62
N ALA A 407 3.05 6.54 11.71
CA ALA A 407 3.96 7.44 11.04
C ALA A 407 3.94 7.39 9.50
N CYS A 408 3.19 6.48 8.88
CA CYS A 408 3.05 6.51 7.42
C CYS A 408 2.47 7.85 6.92
N LEU A 409 1.54 8.42 7.67
CA LEU A 409 0.89 9.71 7.38
C LEU A 409 1.12 10.74 8.49
N ALA A 410 1.51 10.30 9.69
CA ALA A 410 1.74 11.13 10.87
C ALA A 410 0.52 12.02 11.24
N MET A 411 -0.69 11.51 11.05
CA MET A 411 -1.93 12.17 11.47
C MET A 411 -2.23 11.96 12.96
N ASN A 412 -1.58 10.99 13.59
CA ASN A 412 -1.58 10.73 15.03
C ASN A 412 -0.30 11.28 15.69
N ASP A 413 -0.03 10.87 16.93
CA ASP A 413 1.14 11.33 17.71
C ASP A 413 2.48 10.70 17.27
N ASP A 414 2.45 9.70 16.39
CA ASP A 414 3.66 9.05 15.87
C ASP A 414 4.35 9.94 14.83
N LYS A 415 5.14 10.89 15.29
CA LYS A 415 5.84 11.86 14.45
C LYS A 415 7.35 11.79 14.64
N VAL A 416 8.07 11.73 13.52
CA VAL A 416 9.53 11.82 13.51
C VAL A 416 9.94 13.30 13.64
N PRO A 417 10.82 13.66 14.61
CA PRO A 417 11.25 15.05 14.79
C PRO A 417 12.03 15.59 13.60
N ALA A 418 12.06 16.91 13.49
CA ALA A 418 12.79 17.63 12.43
C ALA A 418 14.29 17.25 12.41
N GLY A 419 14.83 17.07 11.22
CA GLY A 419 16.23 16.73 10.97
C GLY A 419 16.60 15.26 11.24
N LYS A 420 15.69 14.46 11.82
CA LYS A 420 15.94 13.05 12.12
C LYS A 420 15.72 12.16 10.91
N TYR A 421 16.57 11.14 10.74
CA TYR A 421 16.47 10.14 9.67
C TYR A 421 15.61 8.96 10.10
N SER A 422 14.65 8.61 9.27
CA SER A 422 13.79 7.43 9.45
C SER A 422 13.94 6.48 8.25
N VAL A 423 14.37 5.24 8.49
CA VAL A 423 14.27 4.17 7.49
C VAL A 423 12.88 3.56 7.61
N SER A 424 12.10 3.64 6.55
CA SER A 424 10.66 3.43 6.60
C SER A 424 10.15 2.51 5.48
N THR A 425 9.25 1.61 5.85
CA THR A 425 8.52 0.77 4.88
C THR A 425 7.26 1.44 4.33
N SER A 426 6.97 2.68 4.69
CA SER A 426 5.84 3.46 4.16
C SER A 426 5.92 3.64 2.64
N ASN A 427 4.91 4.26 2.06
CA ASN A 427 4.77 4.40 0.61
C ASN A 427 5.29 5.74 0.07
N ARG A 428 5.35 6.78 0.88
CA ARG A 428 5.75 8.15 0.49
C ARG A 428 6.79 8.74 1.43
N ASN A 429 7.66 9.59 0.88
CA ASN A 429 8.72 10.26 1.63
C ASN A 429 8.91 11.74 1.24
N PHE A 430 7.84 12.41 0.81
CA PHE A 430 7.93 13.85 0.58
C PHE A 430 8.28 14.62 1.87
N GLU A 431 8.73 15.85 1.72
CA GLU A 431 9.14 16.71 2.84
C GLU A 431 8.08 16.75 3.95
N GLY A 432 8.47 16.37 5.17
CA GLY A 432 7.58 16.37 6.33
C GLY A 432 6.57 15.22 6.41
N ARG A 433 6.64 14.20 5.56
CA ARG A 433 5.65 13.10 5.52
C ARG A 433 5.46 12.41 6.87
N GLN A 434 6.55 12.14 7.60
CA GLN A 434 6.50 11.47 8.91
C GLN A 434 6.60 12.46 10.09
N GLY A 435 6.41 13.73 9.83
CA GLY A 435 6.48 14.82 10.79
C GLY A 435 7.21 16.03 10.18
N PRO A 436 6.91 17.26 10.61
CA PRO A 436 7.51 18.46 10.07
C PRO A 436 9.04 18.41 10.12
N GLY A 437 9.71 18.57 8.97
CA GLY A 437 11.17 18.54 8.84
C GLY A 437 11.82 17.15 8.98
N SER A 438 11.05 16.08 9.07
CA SER A 438 11.57 14.70 9.13
C SER A 438 12.19 14.27 7.78
N ARG A 439 13.19 13.41 7.82
CA ARG A 439 13.91 12.88 6.66
C ARG A 439 13.63 11.39 6.51
N THR A 440 12.75 11.04 5.58
CA THR A 440 12.29 9.67 5.38
C THR A 440 13.02 8.98 4.23
N LEU A 441 13.60 7.82 4.50
CA LEU A 441 14.26 6.93 3.56
C LEU A 441 13.38 5.69 3.36
N LEU A 442 12.77 5.54 2.19
CA LEU A 442 11.97 4.35 1.89
C LEU A 442 12.87 3.16 1.65
N ALA A 443 12.54 2.04 2.27
CA ALA A 443 13.28 0.79 2.14
C ALA A 443 12.37 -0.42 2.43
N SER A 444 12.89 -1.62 2.17
CA SER A 444 12.18 -2.87 2.46
C SER A 444 12.19 -3.22 3.95
N PRO A 445 11.32 -4.13 4.42
CA PRO A 445 11.34 -4.62 5.80
C PRO A 445 12.68 -5.19 6.23
N LEU A 446 13.40 -5.88 5.33
CA LEU A 446 14.73 -6.42 5.60
C LEU A 446 15.76 -5.30 5.81
N THR A 447 15.76 -4.29 4.96
CA THR A 447 16.65 -3.13 5.08
C THR A 447 16.33 -2.30 6.33
N ALA A 448 15.05 -2.14 6.66
CA ALA A 448 14.60 -1.47 7.87
C ALA A 448 15.08 -2.23 9.14
N ALA A 449 14.96 -3.56 9.15
CA ALA A 449 15.46 -4.39 10.25
C ALA A 449 16.99 -4.31 10.38
N ALA A 450 17.70 -4.37 9.26
CA ALA A 450 19.17 -4.24 9.26
C ALA A 450 19.61 -2.90 9.86
N ALA A 451 18.96 -1.81 9.42
CA ALA A 451 19.22 -0.48 9.98
C ALA A 451 18.88 -0.38 11.48
N ALA A 452 17.78 -1.02 11.91
CA ALA A 452 17.35 -1.02 13.30
C ALA A 452 18.33 -1.70 14.24
N VAL A 453 18.97 -2.80 13.82
CA VAL A 453 19.93 -3.54 14.68
C VAL A 453 21.36 -2.98 14.60
N THR A 454 21.71 -2.25 13.57
CA THR A 454 23.07 -1.68 13.41
C THR A 454 23.15 -0.19 13.77
N GLY A 455 22.01 0.53 13.77
CA GLY A 455 21.96 1.99 13.97
C GLY A 455 22.37 2.81 12.75
N VAL A 456 22.68 2.15 11.63
CA VAL A 456 23.14 2.78 10.40
C VAL A 456 22.45 2.17 9.18
N ILE A 457 22.46 2.87 8.05
CA ILE A 457 22.02 2.30 6.77
C ILE A 457 22.90 1.10 6.45
N THR A 458 22.31 -0.09 6.34
CA THR A 458 23.02 -1.36 6.22
C THR A 458 22.41 -2.23 5.13
N ASP A 459 23.26 -2.86 4.31
CA ASP A 459 22.84 -3.86 3.35
C ASP A 459 22.31 -5.11 4.09
N PRO A 460 21.01 -5.44 3.97
CA PRO A 460 20.42 -6.55 4.72
C PRO A 460 21.06 -7.90 4.36
N ARG A 461 21.64 -8.05 3.17
CA ARG A 461 22.31 -9.28 2.71
C ARG A 461 23.47 -9.69 3.59
N THR A 462 24.07 -8.73 4.29
CA THR A 462 25.20 -8.99 5.22
C THR A 462 24.76 -9.61 6.55
N LEU A 463 23.47 -9.62 6.82
CA LEU A 463 22.87 -10.12 8.08
C LEU A 463 21.96 -11.36 7.88
N LEU A 464 21.73 -11.77 6.62
CA LEU A 464 20.89 -12.92 6.25
C LEU A 464 21.63 -14.26 6.30
#